data_e528553e388b6ce9c483b8929a6e5278
#
_entry.id   e528553e388b6ce9c483b8929a6e5278
#
_cell.length_a   1.000
_cell.length_b   1.000
_cell.length_c   1.000
_cell.angle_alpha   90.00
_cell.angle_beta   90.00
_cell.angle_gamma   90.00
#
_symmetry.space_group_name_H-M   'P 1'
#
loop_
_entity.id
_entity.type
_entity.pdbx_description
1 polymer ?
#
loop_
_entity_poly.entity_id
_entity_poly.type
_entity_poly.pdbx_seq_one_letter_code
_entity_poly.pdbx_strand_id
1 'polypeptide(L)'
;MKKIEYLTIKRRVTVLASVAAFTALSFAGSVMAAEKLEKESLKLGFIKLTDMAPLAVAFEKGYFDDEGLSVQIEAQANWKVLFDRVVSGELDGAHMLAPLPLGGVIGFGTKADIVSAFTMTLNGDAITVSNDVWKQMKPQIPMQDGKPVHPIKADTLKPILEKYKAEGKPFNMAMTFPVGSHNMKLRYWLAAGGIHPGFYAPPQDTSGQIGAEAILSVTPPPQMPATMDSGTIVGYCVGEPWNQQAVFKGIGVPVISDYELMKNSAEKIFGVSKAWADKNPNTHKAVIKALIRASMWLDAEANKNRNEGVEMLSQKQYVGADYEVIANSMNGTFEYEKGDKRPLPDFNVFFRHNGSYPYYSDAIWNLTQMRRWGQINEAKSDAWYLETAKKVYRPDIYMAAAKALIAEGKAKASDFPSDSETGIKPPSADFIDGISFDATKPNAYLNNFKIGLKDKQVVKGGKVVG
;
A
#
# COMPACT_ATOMS: atom_id res chain seq x y z
N MET A 1 3.72 27.58 36.80
CA MET A 1 2.29 27.38 37.04
C MET A 1 1.55 28.55 36.44
N LYS A 2 0.94 28.42 35.26
CA LYS A 2 -0.08 29.34 34.72
C LYS A 2 -1.18 28.49 34.12
N LYS A 3 -2.37 28.58 34.69
CA LYS A 3 -3.62 27.99 34.24
C LYS A 3 -4.04 28.67 32.93
N ILE A 4 -4.41 27.90 31.93
CA ILE A 4 -5.09 28.37 30.74
C ILE A 4 -6.59 28.06 30.94
N GLU A 5 -7.37 29.11 31.04
CA GLU A 5 -8.83 29.05 31.14
C GLU A 5 -9.45 28.86 29.75
N TYR A 6 -10.40 27.94 29.66
CA TYR A 6 -11.24 27.74 28.49
C TYR A 6 -12.31 28.81 28.40
N LEU A 7 -12.25 29.63 27.34
CA LEU A 7 -13.30 30.61 27.05
C LEU A 7 -14.40 29.96 26.19
N THR A 8 -15.54 29.76 26.83
CA THR A 8 -16.79 29.35 26.17
C THR A 8 -17.49 30.60 25.61
N ILE A 9 -17.53 30.76 24.28
CA ILE A 9 -18.26 31.86 23.64
C ILE A 9 -19.67 31.37 23.29
N LYS A 10 -20.65 31.79 24.09
CA LYS A 10 -22.08 31.74 23.74
C LYS A 10 -22.41 32.90 22.78
N ARG A 11 -22.74 32.62 21.54
CA ARG A 11 -23.35 33.61 20.64
C ARG A 11 -24.87 33.68 20.88
N ARG A 12 -25.34 34.84 21.30
CA ARG A 12 -26.77 35.21 21.34
C ARG A 12 -27.21 35.59 19.93
N VAL A 13 -28.26 34.95 19.45
CA VAL A 13 -28.98 35.34 18.22
C VAL A 13 -29.91 36.50 18.56
N THR A 14 -29.71 37.65 17.93
CA THR A 14 -30.67 38.76 17.94
C THR A 14 -31.40 38.78 16.60
N VAL A 15 -32.70 38.52 16.64
CA VAL A 15 -33.61 38.61 15.50
C VAL A 15 -33.98 40.05 15.30
N LEU A 16 -33.64 40.64 14.16
CA LEU A 16 -34.22 41.90 13.66
C LEU A 16 -34.94 41.60 12.36
N ALA A 17 -36.27 41.69 12.41
CA ALA A 17 -37.12 41.61 11.24
C ALA A 17 -37.04 42.91 10.46
N SER A 18 -36.62 42.88 9.20
CA SER A 18 -36.82 43.99 8.25
C SER A 18 -37.44 43.42 6.98
N VAL A 19 -38.69 43.79 6.74
CA VAL A 19 -39.43 43.48 5.50
C VAL A 19 -38.88 44.35 4.38
N ALA A 20 -38.28 43.72 3.35
CA ALA A 20 -38.11 44.36 2.06
C ALA A 20 -38.41 43.28 0.98
N ALA A 21 -39.50 43.55 0.24
CA ALA A 21 -39.88 42.77 -0.92
C ALA A 21 -38.80 42.91 -2.03
N PHE A 22 -38.10 41.83 -2.35
CA PHE A 22 -37.33 41.72 -3.57
C PHE A 22 -37.78 40.49 -4.36
N THR A 23 -38.07 40.72 -5.58
CA THR A 23 -38.46 39.76 -6.65
C THR A 23 -37.58 38.54 -6.61
N ALA A 24 -38.17 37.37 -6.33
CA ALA A 24 -37.52 36.09 -6.36
C ALA A 24 -37.27 35.68 -7.83
N LEU A 25 -36.04 35.84 -8.29
CA LEU A 25 -35.51 34.96 -9.35
C LEU A 25 -35.22 33.61 -8.70
N SER A 26 -36.08 32.64 -8.99
CA SER A 26 -35.93 31.26 -8.56
C SER A 26 -34.70 30.64 -9.25
N PHE A 27 -33.53 30.77 -8.64
CA PHE A 27 -32.47 29.79 -8.87
C PHE A 27 -32.87 28.53 -8.11
N ALA A 28 -33.63 27.67 -8.75
CA ALA A 28 -33.78 26.29 -8.32
C ALA A 28 -32.46 25.56 -8.53
N GLY A 29 -31.46 25.86 -7.73
CA GLY A 29 -30.35 24.94 -7.48
C GLY A 29 -30.96 23.73 -6.82
N SER A 30 -31.01 22.60 -7.51
CA SER A 30 -31.36 21.31 -6.93
C SER A 30 -30.40 21.08 -5.76
N VAL A 31 -30.83 21.40 -4.54
CA VAL A 31 -30.19 20.88 -3.35
C VAL A 31 -30.41 19.37 -3.41
N MET A 32 -29.44 18.65 -3.93
CA MET A 32 -29.43 17.19 -3.83
C MET A 32 -29.51 16.90 -2.33
N ALA A 33 -30.65 16.34 -1.89
CA ALA A 33 -30.78 15.89 -0.51
C ALA A 33 -29.57 14.96 -0.21
N ALA A 34 -28.85 15.27 0.87
CA ALA A 34 -27.74 14.42 1.29
C ALA A 34 -28.27 12.99 1.44
N GLU A 35 -27.62 12.04 0.78
CA GLU A 35 -28.00 10.63 0.90
C GLU A 35 -27.89 10.20 2.36
N LYS A 36 -28.93 9.55 2.87
CA LYS A 36 -28.95 9.06 4.25
C LYS A 36 -27.87 7.97 4.42
N LEU A 37 -26.99 8.17 5.39
CA LEU A 37 -26.01 7.16 5.79
C LEU A 37 -26.70 5.98 6.49
N GLU A 38 -26.27 4.77 6.20
CA GLU A 38 -26.77 3.56 6.85
C GLU A 38 -26.12 3.37 8.23
N LYS A 39 -24.87 3.86 8.37
CA LYS A 39 -24.09 3.83 9.61
C LYS A 39 -23.20 5.06 9.70
N GLU A 40 -23.39 5.87 10.76
CA GLU A 40 -22.63 7.10 10.95
C GLU A 40 -21.36 6.92 11.79
N SER A 41 -21.38 6.00 12.79
CA SER A 41 -20.24 5.75 13.66
C SER A 41 -19.43 4.57 13.19
N LEU A 42 -18.14 4.80 12.89
CA LEU A 42 -17.24 3.81 12.30
C LEU A 42 -15.98 3.59 13.15
N LYS A 43 -15.48 2.34 13.13
CA LYS A 43 -14.16 1.97 13.65
C LYS A 43 -13.28 1.53 12.49
N LEU A 44 -12.17 2.23 12.26
CA LEU A 44 -11.23 1.97 11.18
C LEU A 44 -9.87 1.55 11.73
N GLY A 45 -9.32 0.46 11.21
CA GLY A 45 -8.05 -0.09 11.66
C GLY A 45 -6.88 0.31 10.78
N PHE A 46 -5.68 0.39 11.37
CA PHE A 46 -4.44 0.60 10.62
C PHE A 46 -3.22 -0.07 11.29
N ILE A 47 -2.15 -0.23 10.53
CA ILE A 47 -0.81 -0.57 11.03
C ILE A 47 0.05 0.70 11.00
N LYS A 48 0.94 0.87 11.99
CA LYS A 48 1.83 2.03 12.15
C LYS A 48 2.86 2.13 11.02
N LEU A 49 2.43 2.69 9.91
CA LEU A 49 3.17 2.93 8.67
C LEU A 49 2.76 4.29 8.09
N THR A 50 3.63 4.96 7.35
CA THR A 50 3.34 6.28 6.78
C THR A 50 2.24 6.26 5.73
N ASP A 51 2.01 5.11 5.09
CA ASP A 51 0.98 4.93 4.08
C ASP A 51 -0.46 4.87 4.62
N MET A 52 -0.64 4.92 5.96
CA MET A 52 -1.93 5.20 6.59
C MET A 52 -2.32 6.68 6.55
N ALA A 53 -1.47 7.55 6.03
CA ALA A 53 -1.66 9.01 6.02
C ALA A 53 -3.03 9.49 5.54
N PRO A 54 -3.67 8.89 4.50
CA PRO A 54 -5.02 9.31 4.11
C PRO A 54 -6.06 9.18 5.23
N LEU A 55 -5.94 8.17 6.10
CA LEU A 55 -6.83 8.02 7.27
C LEU A 55 -6.59 9.12 8.30
N ALA A 56 -5.32 9.37 8.66
CA ALA A 56 -4.96 10.40 9.62
C ALA A 56 -5.40 11.79 9.13
N VAL A 57 -5.10 12.12 7.87
CA VAL A 57 -5.47 13.41 7.28
C VAL A 57 -6.99 13.58 7.19
N ALA A 58 -7.73 12.53 6.77
CA ALA A 58 -9.18 12.61 6.70
C ALA A 58 -9.80 12.87 8.08
N PHE A 59 -9.22 12.31 9.13
CA PHE A 59 -9.64 12.52 10.51
C PHE A 59 -9.27 13.93 11.00
N GLU A 60 -7.99 14.32 10.95
CA GLU A 60 -7.50 15.59 11.50
C GLU A 60 -8.01 16.82 10.73
N LYS A 61 -8.28 16.70 9.43
CA LYS A 61 -8.85 17.78 8.61
C LYS A 61 -10.38 17.82 8.63
N GLY A 62 -11.05 16.93 9.39
CA GLY A 62 -12.49 16.87 9.50
C GLY A 62 -13.22 16.39 8.23
N TYR A 63 -12.51 15.70 7.33
CA TYR A 63 -13.14 15.24 6.07
C TYR A 63 -14.17 14.14 6.31
N PHE A 64 -14.02 13.33 7.36
CA PHE A 64 -15.05 12.39 7.78
C PHE A 64 -16.28 13.12 8.35
N ASP A 65 -16.07 14.14 9.18
CA ASP A 65 -17.16 14.94 9.75
C ASP A 65 -17.95 15.67 8.67
N ASP A 66 -17.28 16.20 7.64
CA ASP A 66 -17.90 16.83 6.47
C ASP A 66 -18.85 15.89 5.70
N GLU A 67 -18.60 14.58 5.77
CA GLU A 67 -19.43 13.54 5.16
C GLU A 67 -20.45 12.94 6.16
N GLY A 68 -20.57 13.52 7.38
CA GLY A 68 -21.49 13.06 8.43
C GLY A 68 -21.04 11.80 9.17
N LEU A 69 -19.74 11.47 9.11
CA LEU A 69 -19.18 10.28 9.73
C LEU A 69 -18.45 10.60 11.03
N SER A 70 -18.78 9.89 12.11
CA SER A 70 -18.03 9.87 13.36
C SER A 70 -17.07 8.67 13.36
N VAL A 71 -15.78 8.92 13.22
CA VAL A 71 -14.78 7.87 13.01
C VAL A 71 -13.85 7.73 14.21
N GLN A 72 -13.60 6.48 14.63
CA GLN A 72 -12.49 6.10 15.51
C GLN A 72 -11.42 5.38 14.68
N ILE A 73 -10.15 5.77 14.83
CA ILE A 73 -9.03 5.14 14.15
C ILE A 73 -8.21 4.37 15.18
N GLU A 74 -8.02 3.05 14.97
CA GLU A 74 -7.39 2.14 15.92
C GLU A 74 -6.13 1.49 15.34
N ALA A 75 -4.97 1.68 15.97
CA ALA A 75 -3.75 0.96 15.63
C ALA A 75 -3.88 -0.53 15.98
N GLN A 76 -3.46 -1.40 15.06
CA GLN A 76 -3.49 -2.84 15.23
C GLN A 76 -2.07 -3.41 15.38
N ALA A 77 -1.94 -4.55 16.08
CA ALA A 77 -0.64 -5.13 16.40
C ALA A 77 0.06 -5.74 15.17
N ASN A 78 -0.69 -6.32 14.25
CA ASN A 78 -0.19 -6.97 13.04
C ASN A 78 -1.30 -7.16 12.00
N TRP A 79 -0.91 -7.58 10.79
CA TRP A 79 -1.83 -7.74 9.66
C TRP A 79 -2.89 -8.83 9.87
N LYS A 80 -2.57 -9.90 10.61
CA LYS A 80 -3.54 -10.97 10.89
C LYS A 80 -4.66 -10.45 11.80
N VAL A 81 -4.32 -9.81 12.90
CA VAL A 81 -5.29 -9.22 13.84
C VAL A 81 -6.17 -8.20 13.13
N LEU A 82 -5.57 -7.31 12.34
CA LEU A 82 -6.31 -6.31 11.57
C LEU A 82 -7.33 -6.97 10.63
N PHE A 83 -6.89 -7.96 9.85
CA PHE A 83 -7.74 -8.65 8.88
C PHE A 83 -8.88 -9.40 9.56
N ASP A 84 -8.58 -10.18 10.60
CA ASP A 84 -9.57 -10.94 11.36
C ASP A 84 -10.64 -10.03 11.99
N ARG A 85 -10.26 -8.84 12.48
CA ARG A 85 -11.19 -7.86 13.06
C ARG A 85 -12.10 -7.21 12.00
N VAL A 86 -11.66 -7.05 10.76
CA VAL A 86 -12.54 -6.63 9.65
C VAL A 86 -13.48 -7.76 9.24
N VAL A 87 -12.97 -8.99 9.17
CA VAL A 87 -13.78 -10.17 8.84
C VAL A 87 -14.87 -10.41 9.88
N SER A 88 -14.57 -10.26 11.16
CA SER A 88 -15.54 -10.41 12.27
C SER A 88 -16.54 -9.24 12.38
N GLY A 89 -16.26 -8.10 11.73
CA GLY A 89 -17.06 -6.89 11.84
C GLY A 89 -16.79 -6.03 13.08
N GLU A 90 -15.71 -6.34 13.83
CA GLU A 90 -15.24 -5.48 14.93
C GLU A 90 -14.67 -4.16 14.41
N LEU A 91 -14.07 -4.18 13.22
CA LEU A 91 -13.70 -3.01 12.44
C LEU A 91 -14.60 -2.91 11.21
N ASP A 92 -15.07 -1.71 10.92
CA ASP A 92 -15.86 -1.42 9.72
C ASP A 92 -15.04 -1.45 8.44
N GLY A 93 -13.78 -1.07 8.54
CA GLY A 93 -12.81 -1.10 7.46
C GLY A 93 -11.39 -0.91 7.99
N ALA A 94 -10.42 -1.09 7.12
CA ALA A 94 -9.03 -0.93 7.50
C ALA A 94 -8.09 -0.64 6.33
N HIS A 95 -6.99 0.02 6.65
CA HIS A 95 -5.75 0.06 5.87
C HIS A 95 -5.19 -1.36 5.74
N MET A 96 -5.02 -1.86 4.52
CA MET A 96 -4.60 -3.25 4.25
C MET A 96 -3.49 -3.33 3.22
N LEU A 97 -2.70 -4.40 3.29
CA LEU A 97 -1.83 -4.82 2.19
C LEU A 97 -2.66 -5.12 0.94
N ALA A 98 -2.26 -4.61 -0.21
CA ALA A 98 -3.02 -4.75 -1.45
C ALA A 98 -3.37 -6.21 -1.83
N PRO A 99 -2.47 -7.22 -1.63
CA PRO A 99 -2.81 -8.61 -1.92
C PRO A 99 -3.63 -9.31 -0.83
N LEU A 100 -3.79 -8.74 0.36
CA LEU A 100 -4.44 -9.43 1.49
C LEU A 100 -5.89 -9.87 1.21
N PRO A 101 -6.78 -9.04 0.64
CA PRO A 101 -8.12 -9.47 0.23
C PRO A 101 -8.10 -10.55 -0.87
N LEU A 102 -7.12 -10.50 -1.78
CA LEU A 102 -6.97 -11.51 -2.81
C LEU A 102 -6.68 -12.89 -2.19
N GLY A 103 -5.81 -12.93 -1.16
CA GLY A 103 -5.58 -14.15 -0.37
C GLY A 103 -6.86 -14.72 0.22
N GLY A 104 -7.72 -13.86 0.78
CA GLY A 104 -9.03 -14.24 1.29
C GLY A 104 -9.91 -14.90 0.23
N VAL A 105 -9.98 -14.33 -0.96
CA VAL A 105 -10.80 -14.85 -2.08
C VAL A 105 -10.26 -16.17 -2.62
N ILE A 106 -8.93 -16.32 -2.75
CA ILE A 106 -8.33 -17.58 -3.24
C ILE A 106 -8.25 -18.67 -2.16
N GLY A 107 -8.51 -18.32 -0.89
CA GLY A 107 -8.48 -19.27 0.22
C GLY A 107 -7.07 -19.59 0.73
N PHE A 108 -6.09 -18.72 0.52
CA PHE A 108 -4.76 -18.82 1.13
C PHE A 108 -4.73 -18.04 2.46
N GLY A 109 -4.74 -18.76 3.58
CA GLY A 109 -4.93 -18.20 4.92
C GLY A 109 -6.41 -18.11 5.30
N THR A 110 -6.84 -17.03 5.93
CA THR A 110 -8.25 -16.82 6.30
C THR A 110 -9.10 -16.55 5.07
N LYS A 111 -10.06 -17.43 4.79
CA LYS A 111 -11.02 -17.24 3.69
C LYS A 111 -11.98 -16.11 4.06
N ALA A 112 -12.10 -15.10 3.21
CA ALA A 112 -12.97 -13.96 3.43
C ALA A 112 -13.27 -13.21 2.13
N ASP A 113 -14.43 -12.58 2.08
CA ASP A 113 -14.85 -11.69 0.99
C ASP A 113 -14.66 -10.23 1.45
N ILE A 114 -13.50 -9.68 1.15
CA ILE A 114 -13.16 -8.26 1.38
C ILE A 114 -13.13 -7.54 0.04
N VAL A 115 -13.69 -6.34 0.01
CA VAL A 115 -13.67 -5.47 -1.17
C VAL A 115 -12.92 -4.17 -0.88
N SER A 116 -12.33 -3.59 -1.91
CA SER A 116 -11.63 -2.31 -1.84
C SER A 116 -12.06 -1.40 -2.97
N ALA A 117 -12.49 -0.21 -2.62
CA ALA A 117 -12.83 0.86 -3.55
C ALA A 117 -11.76 1.96 -3.60
N PHE A 118 -10.61 1.76 -2.94
CA PHE A 118 -9.62 2.82 -2.78
C PHE A 118 -8.22 2.27 -2.57
N THR A 119 -7.28 2.67 -3.44
CA THR A 119 -5.84 2.47 -3.24
C THR A 119 -5.31 3.60 -2.37
N MET A 120 -4.71 3.26 -1.23
CA MET A 120 -4.25 4.24 -0.25
C MET A 120 -2.91 4.87 -0.62
N THR A 121 -2.02 4.08 -1.24
CA THR A 121 -0.71 4.58 -1.71
C THR A 121 -0.16 3.74 -2.85
N LEU A 122 0.58 4.39 -3.73
CA LEU A 122 1.55 3.75 -4.62
C LEU A 122 2.93 3.89 -4.01
N ASN A 123 3.78 2.86 -4.23
CA ASN A 123 5.14 2.80 -3.67
C ASN A 123 5.14 2.90 -2.13
N GLY A 124 6.19 3.41 -1.53
CA GLY A 124 6.23 3.70 -0.08
C GLY A 124 6.86 2.61 0.76
N ASP A 125 7.51 1.62 0.14
CA ASP A 125 8.35 0.63 0.82
C ASP A 125 9.76 0.54 0.23
N ALA A 126 10.63 -0.15 0.93
CA ALA A 126 11.99 -0.40 0.50
C ALA A 126 12.50 -1.74 1.04
N ILE A 127 13.58 -2.25 0.45
CA ILE A 127 14.33 -3.38 0.97
C ILE A 127 15.58 -2.85 1.65
N THR A 128 15.71 -3.14 2.94
CA THR A 128 16.84 -2.75 3.79
C THR A 128 17.66 -3.98 4.16
N VAL A 129 18.98 -3.86 4.13
CA VAL A 129 19.92 -4.89 4.62
C VAL A 129 20.70 -4.37 5.82
N SER A 130 21.21 -5.28 6.66
CA SER A 130 22.07 -4.94 7.79
C SER A 130 23.38 -4.33 7.31
N ASN A 131 24.04 -3.54 8.17
CA ASN A 131 25.34 -2.97 7.85
C ASN A 131 26.40 -4.02 7.51
N ASP A 132 26.33 -5.22 8.10
CA ASP A 132 27.29 -6.29 7.82
C ASP A 132 27.07 -6.89 6.42
N VAL A 133 25.84 -7.00 5.97
CA VAL A 133 25.51 -7.38 4.59
C VAL A 133 25.89 -6.25 3.64
N TRP A 134 25.57 -5.00 3.98
CA TRP A 134 25.90 -3.84 3.16
C TRP A 134 27.38 -3.69 2.90
N LYS A 135 28.23 -3.85 3.92
CA LYS A 135 29.70 -3.80 3.77
C LYS A 135 30.22 -4.82 2.75
N GLN A 136 29.57 -5.97 2.62
CA GLN A 136 29.93 -7.01 1.67
C GLN A 136 29.35 -6.78 0.28
N MET A 137 28.17 -6.14 0.17
CA MET A 137 27.54 -5.77 -1.10
C MET A 137 28.24 -4.58 -1.77
N LYS A 138 28.52 -3.52 -1.01
CA LYS A 138 28.99 -2.21 -1.52
C LYS A 138 30.18 -2.29 -2.47
N PRO A 139 31.23 -3.12 -2.25
CA PRO A 139 32.36 -3.25 -3.19
C PRO A 139 31.99 -3.80 -4.57
N GLN A 140 30.84 -4.42 -4.72
CA GLN A 140 30.34 -5.01 -5.98
C GLN A 140 29.46 -4.04 -6.77
N ILE A 141 29.15 -2.86 -6.20
CA ILE A 141 28.22 -1.92 -6.76
C ILE A 141 29.01 -0.79 -7.46
N PRO A 142 28.66 -0.45 -8.71
CA PRO A 142 29.25 0.72 -9.37
C PRO A 142 29.03 1.98 -8.54
N MET A 143 30.06 2.85 -8.51
CA MET A 143 30.00 4.13 -7.83
C MET A 143 29.97 5.28 -8.85
N GLN A 144 29.15 6.27 -8.58
CA GLN A 144 29.11 7.53 -9.34
C GLN A 144 29.11 8.70 -8.34
N ASP A 145 30.01 9.65 -8.50
CA ASP A 145 30.16 10.82 -7.62
C ASP A 145 30.27 10.44 -6.12
N GLY A 146 30.96 9.33 -5.84
CA GLY A 146 31.15 8.82 -4.48
C GLY A 146 29.94 8.11 -3.87
N LYS A 147 28.86 7.90 -4.64
CA LYS A 147 27.62 7.25 -4.22
C LYS A 147 27.35 5.98 -4.99
N PRO A 148 26.72 4.95 -4.35
CA PRO A 148 26.28 3.75 -5.05
C PRO A 148 25.30 4.07 -6.17
N VAL A 149 25.46 3.42 -7.33
CA VAL A 149 24.52 3.52 -8.45
C VAL A 149 23.28 2.70 -8.14
N HIS A 150 22.10 3.29 -8.26
CA HIS A 150 20.81 2.64 -8.12
C HIS A 150 20.12 2.43 -9.49
N PRO A 151 19.24 1.43 -9.61
CA PRO A 151 18.79 0.46 -8.60
C PRO A 151 19.85 -0.63 -8.33
N ILE A 152 19.94 -1.08 -7.07
CA ILE A 152 20.87 -2.15 -6.68
C ILE A 152 20.16 -3.50 -6.85
N LYS A 153 20.77 -4.41 -7.62
CA LYS A 153 20.23 -5.75 -7.88
C LYS A 153 20.65 -6.74 -6.80
N ALA A 154 19.83 -7.76 -6.59
CA ALA A 154 20.06 -8.77 -5.56
C ALA A 154 21.21 -9.75 -5.90
N ASP A 155 21.73 -9.76 -7.14
CA ASP A 155 22.89 -10.60 -7.52
C ASP A 155 24.14 -10.28 -6.67
N THR A 156 24.26 -9.06 -6.16
CA THR A 156 25.32 -8.67 -5.20
C THR A 156 25.25 -9.44 -3.86
N LEU A 157 24.13 -10.11 -3.56
CA LEU A 157 24.01 -10.99 -2.39
C LEU A 157 24.62 -12.39 -2.61
N LYS A 158 24.85 -12.85 -3.86
CA LYS A 158 25.28 -14.23 -4.13
C LYS A 158 26.54 -14.67 -3.39
N PRO A 159 27.65 -13.90 -3.37
CA PRO A 159 28.83 -14.30 -2.62
C PRO A 159 28.58 -14.38 -1.11
N ILE A 160 27.63 -13.56 -0.61
CA ILE A 160 27.27 -13.55 0.81
C ILE A 160 26.45 -14.78 1.16
N LEU A 161 25.52 -15.18 0.31
CA LEU A 161 24.72 -16.40 0.45
C LEU A 161 25.63 -17.64 0.46
N GLU A 162 26.61 -17.71 -0.45
CA GLU A 162 27.58 -18.81 -0.48
C GLU A 162 28.38 -18.90 0.82
N LYS A 163 28.78 -17.76 1.39
CA LYS A 163 29.47 -17.71 2.67
C LYS A 163 28.58 -18.21 3.82
N TYR A 164 27.32 -17.73 3.89
CA TYR A 164 26.35 -18.20 4.89
C TYR A 164 26.13 -19.71 4.81
N LYS A 165 25.98 -20.23 3.57
CA LYS A 165 25.83 -21.65 3.31
C LYS A 165 27.05 -22.45 3.76
N ALA A 166 28.26 -21.97 3.46
CA ALA A 166 29.51 -22.62 3.89
C ALA A 166 29.66 -22.64 5.43
N GLU A 167 29.14 -21.63 6.10
CA GLU A 167 29.11 -21.54 7.58
C GLU A 167 27.94 -22.30 8.21
N GLY A 168 27.06 -22.93 7.40
CA GLY A 168 25.85 -23.62 7.90
C GLY A 168 24.81 -22.67 8.52
N LYS A 169 24.84 -21.39 8.17
CA LYS A 169 23.94 -20.36 8.69
C LYS A 169 22.83 -20.05 7.69
N PRO A 170 21.57 -19.86 8.14
CA PRO A 170 20.51 -19.42 7.26
C PRO A 170 20.69 -17.93 6.90
N PHE A 171 20.49 -17.58 5.63
CA PHE A 171 20.33 -16.19 5.20
C PHE A 171 18.83 -15.83 5.32
N ASN A 172 18.47 -15.20 6.45
CA ASN A 172 17.07 -14.93 6.80
C ASN A 172 16.74 -13.45 6.63
N MET A 173 15.80 -13.14 5.72
CA MET A 173 15.21 -11.81 5.57
C MET A 173 13.78 -11.81 6.09
N ALA A 174 13.29 -10.62 6.47
CA ALA A 174 11.91 -10.52 6.95
C ALA A 174 10.96 -9.89 5.92
N MET A 175 9.74 -10.35 5.96
CA MET A 175 8.58 -9.74 5.28
C MET A 175 7.45 -9.56 6.28
N THR A 176 6.45 -8.76 5.94
CA THR A 176 5.41 -8.37 6.90
C THR A 176 4.31 -9.42 7.07
N PHE A 177 3.98 -10.13 5.99
CA PHE A 177 2.93 -11.15 5.96
C PHE A 177 3.03 -12.00 4.68
N PRO A 178 2.70 -13.33 4.71
CA PRO A 178 2.76 -14.20 3.53
C PRO A 178 1.93 -13.69 2.35
N VAL A 179 0.72 -13.19 2.62
CA VAL A 179 -0.16 -12.55 1.63
C VAL A 179 0.05 -11.04 1.69
N GLY A 180 1.26 -10.59 1.41
CA GLY A 180 1.65 -9.18 1.48
C GLY A 180 2.47 -8.76 0.28
N SER A 181 2.30 -7.51 -0.15
CA SER A 181 3.09 -6.86 -1.20
C SER A 181 4.59 -6.94 -0.90
N HIS A 182 5.01 -6.66 0.34
CA HIS A 182 6.40 -6.77 0.76
C HIS A 182 7.00 -8.17 0.54
N ASN A 183 6.23 -9.24 0.78
CA ASN A 183 6.66 -10.60 0.48
C ASN A 183 6.84 -10.80 -1.02
N MET A 184 5.87 -10.35 -1.83
CA MET A 184 5.92 -10.50 -3.28
C MET A 184 7.09 -9.70 -3.88
N LYS A 185 7.33 -8.47 -3.40
CA LYS A 185 8.40 -7.59 -3.85
C LYS A 185 9.78 -8.10 -3.44
N LEU A 186 9.94 -8.57 -2.20
CA LEU A 186 11.21 -9.16 -1.74
C LEU A 186 11.56 -10.41 -2.56
N ARG A 187 10.58 -11.29 -2.82
CA ARG A 187 10.75 -12.46 -3.71
C ARG A 187 11.08 -12.05 -5.13
N TYR A 188 10.43 -11.00 -5.64
CA TYR A 188 10.67 -10.47 -6.98
C TYR A 188 12.11 -9.97 -7.13
N TRP A 189 12.59 -9.15 -6.18
CA TRP A 189 13.95 -8.61 -6.17
C TRP A 189 15.01 -9.72 -6.09
N LEU A 190 14.86 -10.68 -5.17
CA LEU A 190 15.75 -11.82 -5.03
C LEU A 190 15.82 -12.64 -6.33
N ALA A 191 14.67 -12.97 -6.92
CA ALA A 191 14.59 -13.74 -8.15
C ALA A 191 15.16 -12.98 -9.36
N ALA A 192 14.97 -11.66 -9.46
CA ALA A 192 15.57 -10.82 -10.48
C ALA A 192 17.10 -10.84 -10.40
N GLY A 193 17.67 -11.00 -9.21
CA GLY A 193 19.11 -11.21 -8.97
C GLY A 193 19.57 -12.65 -9.12
N GLY A 194 18.67 -13.58 -9.46
CA GLY A 194 19.00 -15.01 -9.66
C GLY A 194 19.12 -15.80 -8.35
N ILE A 195 18.42 -15.39 -7.29
CA ILE A 195 18.35 -16.04 -5.97
C ILE A 195 16.95 -16.61 -5.78
N HIS A 196 16.85 -17.88 -5.37
CA HIS A 196 15.55 -18.54 -5.16
C HIS A 196 15.00 -18.27 -3.74
N PRO A 197 13.85 -17.59 -3.59
CA PRO A 197 13.28 -17.25 -2.29
C PRO A 197 12.38 -18.35 -1.69
N GLY A 198 12.27 -19.51 -2.34
CA GLY A 198 11.41 -20.63 -1.95
C GLY A 198 10.01 -20.60 -2.55
N PHE A 199 9.29 -21.72 -2.35
CA PHE A 199 7.90 -21.91 -2.79
C PHE A 199 6.98 -22.20 -1.62
N TYR A 200 5.69 -21.88 -1.81
CA TYR A 200 4.57 -22.38 -1.02
C TYR A 200 4.05 -23.70 -1.64
N ALA A 201 3.53 -24.58 -0.83
CA ALA A 201 2.85 -25.81 -1.26
C ALA A 201 1.61 -26.09 -0.37
N PRO A 202 0.61 -25.19 -0.36
CA PRO A 202 -0.57 -25.32 0.46
C PRO A 202 -1.41 -26.55 -0.02
N PRO A 203 -2.16 -27.18 0.87
CA PRO A 203 -2.28 -26.85 2.30
C PRO A 203 -1.17 -27.40 3.19
N GLN A 204 -0.25 -28.24 2.67
CA GLN A 204 0.75 -28.95 3.45
C GLN A 204 1.86 -28.04 3.98
N ASP A 205 2.28 -27.07 3.18
CA ASP A 205 3.33 -26.12 3.54
C ASP A 205 2.95 -24.69 3.13
N THR A 206 2.75 -23.84 4.15
CA THR A 206 2.47 -22.41 4.00
C THR A 206 3.64 -21.52 4.43
N SER A 207 4.82 -22.11 4.69
CA SER A 207 6.03 -21.35 5.08
C SER A 207 6.64 -20.56 3.92
N GLY A 208 6.48 -21.07 2.68
CA GLY A 208 7.07 -20.46 1.49
C GLY A 208 8.58 -20.64 1.39
N GLN A 209 9.14 -21.66 2.06
CA GLN A 209 10.60 -21.88 2.16
C GLN A 209 11.11 -23.07 1.33
N ILE A 210 10.23 -23.77 0.61
CA ILE A 210 10.63 -24.94 -0.15
C ILE A 210 11.64 -24.56 -1.24
N GLY A 211 12.88 -25.10 -1.14
CA GLY A 211 13.97 -24.82 -2.09
C GLY A 211 14.56 -23.41 -1.97
N ALA A 212 14.37 -22.73 -0.85
CA ALA A 212 14.88 -21.37 -0.64
C ALA A 212 16.40 -21.34 -0.48
N GLU A 213 17.06 -20.43 -1.21
CA GLU A 213 18.44 -20.00 -0.94
C GLU A 213 18.47 -18.88 0.11
N ALA A 214 17.47 -18.00 0.08
CA ALA A 214 17.21 -17.00 1.11
C ALA A 214 15.85 -17.29 1.78
N ILE A 215 15.86 -17.43 3.11
CA ILE A 215 14.66 -17.70 3.91
C ILE A 215 13.94 -16.39 4.18
N LEU A 216 12.61 -16.41 4.07
CA LEU A 216 11.77 -15.25 4.38
C LEU A 216 10.89 -15.56 5.59
N SER A 217 11.03 -14.75 6.66
CA SER A 217 10.26 -14.89 7.89
C SER A 217 9.32 -13.69 8.13
N VAL A 218 8.24 -13.92 8.90
CA VAL A 218 7.28 -12.87 9.23
C VAL A 218 7.76 -12.06 10.43
N THR A 219 7.83 -10.75 10.28
CA THR A 219 8.10 -9.83 11.39
C THR A 219 7.16 -8.62 11.28
N PRO A 220 6.48 -8.19 12.36
CA PRO A 220 5.68 -6.97 12.37
C PRO A 220 6.52 -5.74 12.02
N PRO A 221 6.01 -4.78 11.22
CA PRO A 221 6.78 -3.64 10.74
C PRO A 221 7.57 -2.87 11.80
N PRO A 222 6.99 -2.46 12.94
CA PRO A 222 7.75 -1.68 13.95
C PRO A 222 8.87 -2.47 14.62
N GLN A 223 8.86 -3.80 14.53
CA GLN A 223 9.86 -4.67 15.15
C GLN A 223 11.06 -4.96 14.23
N MET A 224 10.92 -4.74 12.91
CA MET A 224 11.94 -5.12 11.94
C MET A 224 13.31 -4.49 12.19
N PRO A 225 13.46 -3.17 12.48
CA PRO A 225 14.76 -2.60 12.76
C PRO A 225 15.46 -3.26 13.96
N ALA A 226 14.74 -3.47 15.07
CA ALA A 226 15.29 -4.12 16.26
C ALA A 226 15.64 -5.59 16.03
N THR A 227 14.83 -6.32 15.26
CA THR A 227 15.08 -7.72 14.90
C THR A 227 16.33 -7.85 14.01
N MET A 228 16.58 -6.87 13.15
CA MET A 228 17.80 -6.82 12.33
C MET A 228 19.01 -6.43 13.16
N ASP A 229 18.88 -5.47 14.06
CA ASP A 229 19.96 -5.03 14.97
C ASP A 229 20.43 -6.17 15.89
N SER A 230 19.50 -7.04 16.32
CA SER A 230 19.84 -8.25 17.11
C SER A 230 20.50 -9.38 16.29
N GLY A 231 20.59 -9.26 14.95
CA GLY A 231 21.15 -10.27 14.07
C GLY A 231 20.21 -11.47 13.79
N THR A 232 18.94 -11.42 14.21
CA THR A 232 17.95 -12.48 13.94
C THR A 232 17.58 -12.54 12.45
N ILE A 233 17.55 -11.38 11.79
CA ILE A 233 17.38 -11.22 10.35
C ILE A 233 18.52 -10.37 9.81
N VAL A 234 18.85 -10.57 8.53
CA VAL A 234 19.94 -9.83 7.85
C VAL A 234 19.43 -8.73 6.92
N GLY A 235 18.13 -8.62 6.78
CA GLY A 235 17.45 -7.62 5.99
C GLY A 235 15.94 -7.82 6.00
N TYR A 236 15.20 -6.92 5.37
CA TYR A 236 13.75 -6.97 5.33
C TYR A 236 13.18 -6.12 4.19
N CYS A 237 11.92 -6.37 3.82
CA CYS A 237 11.10 -5.48 3.02
C CYS A 237 9.92 -4.97 3.86
N VAL A 238 9.76 -3.64 3.93
CA VAL A 238 8.74 -3.01 4.77
C VAL A 238 8.38 -1.60 4.25
N GLY A 239 7.15 -1.16 4.56
CA GLY A 239 6.74 0.24 4.39
C GLY A 239 7.42 1.19 5.37
N GLU A 240 7.46 2.48 5.03
CA GLU A 240 8.04 3.50 5.90
C GLU A 240 7.18 3.73 7.18
N PRO A 241 7.83 4.19 8.27
CA PRO A 241 9.16 4.79 8.36
C PRO A 241 10.28 3.82 8.77
N TRP A 242 10.07 2.53 8.71
CA TRP A 242 10.96 1.54 9.36
C TRP A 242 12.27 1.29 8.61
N ASN A 243 12.36 1.64 7.32
CA ASN A 243 13.64 1.67 6.60
C ASN A 243 14.43 2.92 7.03
N GLN A 244 13.80 4.09 7.06
CA GLN A 244 14.44 5.32 7.51
C GLN A 244 14.83 5.25 9.00
N GLN A 245 14.09 4.52 9.82
CA GLN A 245 14.47 4.25 11.22
C GLN A 245 15.78 3.47 11.31
N ALA A 246 16.04 2.51 10.41
CA ALA A 246 17.30 1.79 10.37
C ALA A 246 18.47 2.68 9.94
N VAL A 247 18.26 3.55 8.95
CA VAL A 247 19.26 4.56 8.54
C VAL A 247 19.57 5.53 9.68
N PHE A 248 18.53 6.07 10.31
CA PHE A 248 18.66 7.02 11.40
C PHE A 248 19.44 6.44 12.59
N LYS A 249 19.16 5.18 12.94
CA LYS A 249 19.89 4.46 13.99
C LYS A 249 21.26 3.93 13.56
N GLY A 250 21.60 4.00 12.28
CA GLY A 250 22.87 3.51 11.74
C GLY A 250 23.02 1.99 11.79
N ILE A 251 21.93 1.23 11.69
CA ILE A 251 21.90 -0.25 11.78
C ILE A 251 21.67 -0.94 10.45
N GLY A 252 21.23 -0.23 9.41
CA GLY A 252 20.96 -0.81 8.11
C GLY A 252 20.89 0.22 7.01
N VAL A 253 20.91 -0.28 5.77
CA VAL A 253 20.91 0.51 4.53
C VAL A 253 19.83 0.00 3.59
N PRO A 254 18.86 0.84 3.20
CA PRO A 254 17.95 0.54 2.09
C PRO A 254 18.75 0.38 0.79
N VAL A 255 18.64 -0.77 0.15
CA VAL A 255 19.36 -1.06 -1.11
C VAL A 255 18.51 -0.82 -2.35
N ILE A 256 17.20 -0.76 -2.18
CA ILE A 256 16.27 -0.47 -3.28
C ILE A 256 14.93 -0.01 -2.72
N SER A 257 14.38 1.04 -3.30
CA SER A 257 13.00 1.48 -3.05
C SER A 257 12.02 0.71 -3.95
N ASP A 258 10.75 0.66 -3.56
CA ASP A 258 9.70 0.09 -4.41
C ASP A 258 9.59 0.81 -5.76
N TYR A 259 9.72 2.14 -5.78
CA TYR A 259 9.72 2.93 -7.01
C TYR A 259 10.79 2.48 -8.01
N GLU A 260 11.97 2.06 -7.52
CA GLU A 260 13.06 1.54 -8.36
C GLU A 260 12.83 0.07 -8.75
N LEU A 261 12.17 -0.70 -7.88
CA LEU A 261 11.87 -2.11 -8.12
C LEU A 261 10.74 -2.27 -9.12
N MET A 262 9.66 -1.51 -8.93
CA MET A 262 8.41 -1.61 -9.69
C MET A 262 7.66 -0.27 -9.60
N LYS A 263 7.92 0.61 -10.54
CA LYS A 263 7.40 1.98 -10.55
C LYS A 263 5.87 2.05 -10.46
N ASN A 264 5.38 2.86 -9.52
CA ASN A 264 3.96 3.13 -9.30
C ASN A 264 3.11 1.86 -9.00
N SER A 265 3.68 0.93 -8.21
CA SER A 265 2.94 -0.24 -7.73
C SER A 265 1.96 0.14 -6.62
N ALA A 266 0.76 -0.45 -6.63
CA ALA A 266 -0.19 -0.31 -5.53
C ALA A 266 0.31 -1.08 -4.30
N GLU A 267 0.50 -0.36 -3.19
CA GLU A 267 1.06 -0.94 -1.96
C GLU A 267 -0.02 -1.21 -0.92
N LYS A 268 -0.84 -0.20 -0.64
CA LYS A 268 -1.92 -0.31 0.35
C LYS A 268 -3.28 0.04 -0.25
N ILE A 269 -4.29 -0.58 0.32
CA ILE A 269 -5.70 -0.34 -0.02
C ILE A 269 -6.52 -0.09 1.24
N PHE A 270 -7.69 0.51 1.09
CA PHE A 270 -8.72 0.54 2.13
C PHE A 270 -9.71 -0.59 1.87
N GLY A 271 -9.77 -1.56 2.80
CA GLY A 271 -10.61 -2.74 2.67
C GLY A 271 -11.76 -2.75 3.68
N VAL A 272 -12.92 -3.23 3.22
CA VAL A 272 -14.12 -3.48 4.02
C VAL A 272 -14.67 -4.87 3.70
N SER A 273 -15.43 -5.52 4.61
CA SER A 273 -16.09 -6.77 4.23
C SER A 273 -17.14 -6.51 3.15
N LYS A 274 -17.28 -7.45 2.21
CA LYS A 274 -18.31 -7.34 1.16
C LYS A 274 -19.71 -7.19 1.75
N ALA A 275 -20.02 -7.93 2.81
CA ALA A 275 -21.30 -7.85 3.50
C ALA A 275 -21.54 -6.45 4.10
N TRP A 276 -20.49 -5.82 4.65
CA TRP A 276 -20.58 -4.45 5.14
C TRP A 276 -20.80 -3.45 3.99
N ALA A 277 -20.04 -3.58 2.89
CA ALA A 277 -20.18 -2.72 1.73
C ALA A 277 -21.58 -2.79 1.10
N ASP A 278 -22.12 -4.00 0.98
CA ASP A 278 -23.47 -4.23 0.42
C ASP A 278 -24.56 -3.64 1.34
N LYS A 279 -24.36 -3.66 2.66
CA LYS A 279 -25.30 -3.13 3.64
C LYS A 279 -25.22 -1.61 3.80
N ASN A 280 -24.07 -1.01 3.53
CA ASN A 280 -23.77 0.39 3.82
C ASN A 280 -23.23 1.15 2.58
N PRO A 281 -23.93 1.14 1.43
CA PRO A 281 -23.40 1.71 0.18
C PRO A 281 -23.17 3.22 0.25
N ASN A 282 -24.06 4.00 0.89
CA ASN A 282 -23.88 5.45 1.03
C ASN A 282 -22.78 5.79 2.03
N THR A 283 -22.72 5.06 3.15
CA THR A 283 -21.65 5.19 4.13
C THR A 283 -20.28 4.85 3.50
N HIS A 284 -20.19 3.78 2.71
CA HIS A 284 -18.95 3.42 2.02
C HIS A 284 -18.51 4.52 1.05
N LYS A 285 -19.45 5.04 0.24
CA LYS A 285 -19.17 6.17 -0.66
C LYS A 285 -18.69 7.40 0.10
N ALA A 286 -19.29 7.74 1.25
CA ALA A 286 -18.88 8.84 2.11
C ALA A 286 -17.43 8.66 2.63
N VAL A 287 -17.07 7.47 3.09
CA VAL A 287 -15.69 7.15 3.49
C VAL A 287 -14.72 7.36 2.32
N ILE A 288 -15.05 6.85 1.13
CA ILE A 288 -14.18 7.00 -0.06
C ILE A 288 -14.04 8.48 -0.45
N LYS A 289 -15.10 9.30 -0.36
CA LYS A 289 -15.02 10.76 -0.58
C LYS A 289 -14.02 11.42 0.37
N ALA A 290 -14.08 11.10 1.66
CA ALA A 290 -13.16 11.64 2.66
C ALA A 290 -11.69 11.24 2.38
N LEU A 291 -11.45 9.98 2.02
CA LEU A 291 -10.11 9.47 1.69
C LEU A 291 -9.55 10.07 0.39
N ILE A 292 -10.38 10.26 -0.65
CA ILE A 292 -9.97 10.95 -1.89
C ILE A 292 -9.51 12.37 -1.55
N ARG A 293 -10.28 13.13 -0.77
CA ARG A 293 -9.92 14.50 -0.36
C ARG A 293 -8.61 14.54 0.42
N ALA A 294 -8.41 13.60 1.33
CA ALA A 294 -7.17 13.48 2.10
C ALA A 294 -5.95 13.20 1.20
N SER A 295 -6.12 12.32 0.22
CA SER A 295 -5.06 12.00 -0.75
C SER A 295 -4.75 13.16 -1.69
N MET A 296 -5.77 13.90 -2.15
CA MET A 296 -5.60 15.14 -2.91
C MET A 296 -4.83 16.19 -2.10
N TRP A 297 -5.16 16.33 -0.81
CA TRP A 297 -4.45 17.26 0.07
C TRP A 297 -2.99 16.88 0.28
N LEU A 298 -2.69 15.58 0.47
CA LEU A 298 -1.33 15.07 0.63
C LEU A 298 -0.46 15.33 -0.60
N ASP A 299 -1.00 15.18 -1.80
CA ASP A 299 -0.25 15.32 -3.05
C ASP A 299 -0.40 16.72 -3.71
N ALA A 300 -1.04 17.67 -3.02
CA ALA A 300 -1.26 19.02 -3.55
C ALA A 300 0.07 19.73 -3.85
N GLU A 301 0.14 20.44 -4.99
CA GLU A 301 1.21 21.37 -5.35
C GLU A 301 2.62 20.92 -4.95
N ALA A 302 3.11 19.84 -5.60
CA ALA A 302 4.46 19.29 -5.34
C ALA A 302 4.72 18.95 -3.85
N ASN A 303 3.74 18.34 -3.17
CA ASN A 303 3.85 17.88 -1.77
C ASN A 303 3.87 18.99 -0.71
N LYS A 304 3.34 20.19 -1.00
CA LYS A 304 3.41 21.33 -0.07
C LYS A 304 2.86 21.06 1.33
N ASN A 305 1.90 20.15 1.46
CA ASN A 305 1.26 19.83 2.74
C ASN A 305 1.94 18.66 3.49
N ARG A 306 3.00 18.07 2.93
CA ARG A 306 3.63 16.87 3.50
C ARG A 306 4.23 17.11 4.88
N ASN A 307 4.79 18.30 5.17
CA ASN A 307 5.29 18.62 6.51
C ASN A 307 4.20 18.54 7.57
N GLU A 308 3.01 19.11 7.31
CA GLU A 308 1.86 19.00 8.23
C GLU A 308 1.40 17.54 8.34
N GLY A 309 1.39 16.77 7.24
CA GLY A 309 1.12 15.32 7.27
C GLY A 309 2.12 14.56 8.13
N VAL A 310 3.41 14.89 8.09
CA VAL A 310 4.47 14.32 8.94
C VAL A 310 4.23 14.64 10.40
N GLU A 311 3.86 15.88 10.74
CA GLU A 311 3.50 16.28 12.10
C GLU A 311 2.33 15.46 12.66
N MET A 312 1.28 15.23 11.85
CA MET A 312 0.17 14.36 12.22
C MET A 312 0.67 12.93 12.49
N LEU A 313 1.40 12.34 11.55
CA LEU A 313 1.87 10.96 11.64
C LEU A 313 2.87 10.72 12.78
N SER A 314 3.64 11.73 13.20
CA SER A 314 4.59 11.62 14.32
C SER A 314 3.90 11.49 15.69
N GLN A 315 2.62 11.80 15.78
CA GLN A 315 1.85 11.64 17.01
C GLN A 315 1.70 10.16 17.40
N LYS A 316 1.74 9.88 18.71
CA LYS A 316 1.71 8.50 19.26
C LYS A 316 0.48 7.68 18.86
N GLN A 317 -0.65 8.33 18.64
CA GLN A 317 -1.89 7.68 18.21
C GLN A 317 -1.82 7.18 16.77
N TYR A 318 -0.96 7.73 15.93
CA TYR A 318 -0.74 7.31 14.55
C TYR A 318 0.53 6.45 14.43
N VAL A 319 1.53 6.87 13.66
CA VAL A 319 2.76 6.12 13.48
C VAL A 319 3.64 6.19 14.73
N GLY A 320 3.82 7.39 15.28
CA GLY A 320 4.54 7.62 16.52
C GLY A 320 6.05 7.47 16.41
N ALA A 321 6.62 7.56 15.20
CA ALA A 321 8.05 7.68 14.97
C ALA A 321 8.46 9.16 14.97
N ASP A 322 9.76 9.42 15.14
CA ASP A 322 10.28 10.78 15.14
C ASP A 322 10.00 11.51 13.83
N TYR A 323 9.70 12.82 13.92
CA TYR A 323 9.38 13.67 12.76
C TYR A 323 10.43 13.53 11.64
N GLU A 324 11.72 13.65 11.98
CA GLU A 324 12.82 13.59 11.01
C GLU A 324 12.89 12.24 10.27
N VAL A 325 12.58 11.15 10.96
CA VAL A 325 12.55 9.81 10.38
C VAL A 325 11.42 9.68 9.36
N ILE A 326 10.22 10.16 9.71
CA ILE A 326 9.06 10.14 8.79
C ILE A 326 9.32 11.10 7.62
N ALA A 327 9.84 12.30 7.88
CA ALA A 327 10.09 13.33 6.88
C ALA A 327 11.05 12.88 5.77
N ASN A 328 12.03 12.03 6.10
CA ASN A 328 13.03 11.54 5.14
C ASN A 328 12.45 10.81 3.92
N SER A 329 11.26 10.27 4.02
CA SER A 329 10.57 9.56 2.92
C SER A 329 9.28 10.24 2.46
N MET A 330 8.67 11.06 3.34
CA MET A 330 7.38 11.71 3.03
C MET A 330 7.53 13.01 2.22
N ASN A 331 8.67 13.69 2.30
CA ASN A 331 8.86 15.05 1.75
C ASN A 331 9.52 15.05 0.36
N GLY A 332 9.40 13.94 -0.41
CA GLY A 332 9.94 13.88 -1.77
C GLY A 332 11.44 13.60 -1.83
N THR A 333 12.01 13.09 -0.77
CA THR A 333 13.40 12.62 -0.67
C THR A 333 13.43 11.21 -0.11
N PHE A 334 14.59 10.54 -0.22
CA PHE A 334 14.83 9.25 0.42
C PHE A 334 16.32 9.16 0.81
N GLU A 335 16.63 8.75 2.03
CA GLU A 335 17.99 8.58 2.49
C GLU A 335 18.36 7.08 2.46
N TYR A 336 19.32 6.72 1.59
CA TYR A 336 19.76 5.33 1.43
C TYR A 336 20.81 4.95 2.49
N GLU A 337 21.84 5.74 2.64
CA GLU A 337 22.86 5.62 3.67
C GLU A 337 22.96 6.96 4.38
N LYS A 338 23.35 7.00 5.64
CA LYS A 338 23.47 8.25 6.41
C LYS A 338 24.29 9.29 5.63
N GLY A 339 23.65 10.39 5.26
CA GLY A 339 24.25 11.46 4.44
C GLY A 339 24.05 11.26 2.92
N ASP A 340 23.51 10.14 2.45
CA ASP A 340 23.14 9.93 1.04
C ASP A 340 21.63 10.11 0.85
N LYS A 341 21.17 11.33 1.06
CA LYS A 341 19.76 11.72 0.83
C LYS A 341 19.60 12.18 -0.63
N ARG A 342 18.65 11.56 -1.33
CA ARG A 342 18.39 11.80 -2.76
C ARG A 342 16.96 12.27 -3.00
N PRO A 343 16.72 13.08 -4.05
CA PRO A 343 15.35 13.37 -4.51
C PRO A 343 14.66 12.08 -4.93
N LEU A 344 13.47 11.84 -4.39
CA LEU A 344 12.58 10.76 -4.79
C LEU A 344 11.12 11.21 -4.54
N PRO A 345 10.59 12.14 -5.36
CA PRO A 345 9.31 12.80 -5.10
C PRO A 345 8.11 11.83 -5.15
N ASP A 346 8.25 10.71 -5.86
CA ASP A 346 7.24 9.68 -6.00
C ASP A 346 7.50 8.46 -5.12
N PHE A 347 8.31 8.59 -4.05
CA PHE A 347 8.48 7.51 -3.08
C PHE A 347 7.14 7.12 -2.43
N ASN A 348 6.36 8.09 -1.96
CA ASN A 348 4.97 7.92 -1.54
C ASN A 348 4.05 8.74 -2.46
N VAL A 349 3.13 8.08 -3.14
CA VAL A 349 2.11 8.72 -3.97
C VAL A 349 0.73 8.34 -3.43
N PHE A 350 -0.09 9.34 -3.11
CA PHE A 350 -1.44 9.13 -2.56
C PHE A 350 -2.54 9.41 -3.57
N PHE A 351 -2.32 10.35 -4.49
CA PHE A 351 -3.31 10.77 -5.47
C PHE A 351 -2.78 10.92 -6.89
N ARG A 352 -1.59 11.52 -7.05
CA ARG A 352 -0.96 11.68 -8.39
C ARG A 352 -0.92 10.34 -9.14
N HIS A 353 -0.83 10.40 -10.48
CA HIS A 353 -0.78 9.23 -11.35
C HIS A 353 -2.01 8.31 -11.19
N ASN A 354 -3.17 8.89 -10.87
CA ASN A 354 -4.38 8.15 -10.48
C ASN A 354 -4.13 7.18 -9.32
N GLY A 355 -3.23 7.54 -8.39
CA GLY A 355 -2.71 6.67 -7.33
C GLY A 355 -3.75 6.10 -6.38
N SER A 356 -4.87 6.81 -6.21
CA SER A 356 -5.97 6.35 -5.35
C SER A 356 -7.03 5.49 -6.06
N TYR A 357 -6.97 5.39 -7.40
CA TYR A 357 -7.92 4.59 -8.18
C TYR A 357 -7.55 3.09 -8.11
N PRO A 358 -8.49 2.20 -7.77
CA PRO A 358 -8.21 0.77 -7.58
C PRO A 358 -8.21 0.04 -8.94
N TYR A 359 -7.05 0.02 -9.61
CA TYR A 359 -6.89 -0.67 -10.89
C TYR A 359 -6.93 -2.19 -10.74
N TYR A 360 -7.68 -2.88 -11.59
CA TYR A 360 -7.64 -4.35 -11.70
C TYR A 360 -6.25 -4.88 -12.03
N SER A 361 -5.46 -4.12 -12.80
CA SER A 361 -4.08 -4.48 -13.15
C SER A 361 -3.22 -4.75 -11.93
N ASP A 362 -3.39 -3.96 -10.84
CA ASP A 362 -2.62 -4.12 -9.62
C ASP A 362 -2.99 -5.42 -8.88
N ALA A 363 -4.29 -5.76 -8.87
CA ALA A 363 -4.76 -7.05 -8.35
C ALA A 363 -4.24 -8.22 -9.20
N ILE A 364 -4.29 -8.10 -10.53
CA ILE A 364 -3.83 -9.13 -11.46
C ILE A 364 -2.34 -9.38 -11.29
N TRP A 365 -1.52 -8.31 -11.14
CA TRP A 365 -0.09 -8.47 -10.86
C TRP A 365 0.15 -9.29 -9.58
N ASN A 366 -0.53 -8.94 -8.48
CA ASN A 366 -0.43 -9.68 -7.24
C ASN A 366 -0.83 -11.15 -7.39
N LEU A 367 -1.93 -11.44 -8.10
CA LEU A 367 -2.36 -12.82 -8.38
C LEU A 367 -1.33 -13.59 -9.22
N THR A 368 -0.63 -12.93 -10.16
CA THR A 368 0.47 -13.56 -10.90
C THR A 368 1.62 -13.94 -9.98
N GLN A 369 1.98 -13.06 -9.02
CA GLN A 369 3.03 -13.39 -8.05
C GLN A 369 2.59 -14.50 -7.07
N MET A 370 1.32 -14.50 -6.63
CA MET A 370 0.77 -15.60 -5.83
C MET A 370 0.86 -16.94 -6.58
N ARG A 371 0.59 -16.94 -7.89
CA ARG A 371 0.78 -18.12 -8.73
C ARG A 371 2.26 -18.48 -8.90
N ARG A 372 3.10 -17.48 -9.17
CA ARG A 372 4.55 -17.68 -9.34
C ARG A 372 5.20 -18.38 -8.16
N TRP A 373 4.75 -18.08 -6.95
CA TRP A 373 5.33 -18.59 -5.71
C TRP A 373 4.56 -19.75 -5.09
N GLY A 374 3.48 -20.23 -5.73
CA GLY A 374 2.75 -21.42 -5.31
C GLY A 374 1.66 -21.20 -4.27
N GLN A 375 1.28 -19.96 -3.96
CA GLN A 375 0.07 -19.69 -3.16
C GLN A 375 -1.21 -20.06 -3.93
N ILE A 376 -1.17 -19.96 -5.25
CA ILE A 376 -2.15 -20.54 -6.18
C ILE A 376 -1.49 -21.76 -6.81
N ASN A 377 -1.95 -22.97 -6.44
CA ASN A 377 -1.32 -24.22 -6.85
C ASN A 377 -1.55 -24.58 -8.32
N GLU A 378 -2.74 -24.23 -8.84
CA GLU A 378 -3.18 -24.63 -10.17
C GLU A 378 -2.97 -23.54 -11.20
N ALA A 379 -2.75 -23.94 -12.44
CA ALA A 379 -2.79 -23.06 -13.59
C ALA A 379 -4.20 -22.45 -13.75
N LYS A 380 -4.27 -21.16 -14.06
CA LYS A 380 -5.52 -20.42 -14.24
C LYS A 380 -5.55 -19.77 -15.63
N SER A 381 -6.75 -19.67 -16.23
CA SER A 381 -6.94 -18.93 -17.48
C SER A 381 -6.67 -17.43 -17.30
N ASP A 382 -6.34 -16.71 -18.37
CA ASP A 382 -6.18 -15.25 -18.31
C ASP A 382 -7.45 -14.57 -17.80
N ALA A 383 -8.63 -15.05 -18.20
CA ALA A 383 -9.92 -14.54 -17.74
C ALA A 383 -10.09 -14.67 -16.21
N TRP A 384 -9.62 -15.76 -15.61
CA TRP A 384 -9.74 -15.99 -14.17
C TRP A 384 -9.08 -14.89 -13.33
N TYR A 385 -7.95 -14.35 -13.80
CA TYR A 385 -7.24 -13.27 -13.08
C TYR A 385 -8.08 -12.01 -13.00
N LEU A 386 -8.69 -11.60 -14.11
CA LEU A 386 -9.58 -10.43 -14.15
C LEU A 386 -10.86 -10.66 -13.35
N GLU A 387 -11.49 -11.83 -13.48
CA GLU A 387 -12.70 -12.20 -12.73
C GLU A 387 -12.42 -12.21 -11.21
N THR A 388 -11.24 -12.68 -10.80
CA THR A 388 -10.84 -12.67 -9.39
C THR A 388 -10.54 -11.26 -8.90
N ALA A 389 -9.85 -10.43 -9.69
CA ALA A 389 -9.61 -9.03 -9.37
C ALA A 389 -10.91 -8.26 -9.15
N LYS A 390 -11.93 -8.48 -9.99
CA LYS A 390 -13.28 -7.85 -9.89
C LYS A 390 -14.06 -8.26 -8.65
N LYS A 391 -13.75 -9.39 -8.01
CA LYS A 391 -14.36 -9.77 -6.73
C LYS A 391 -13.89 -8.90 -5.57
N VAL A 392 -12.71 -8.29 -5.70
CA VAL A 392 -12.05 -7.50 -4.65
C VAL A 392 -12.09 -6.01 -4.97
N TYR A 393 -11.64 -5.61 -6.14
CA TYR A 393 -11.50 -4.19 -6.48
C TYR A 393 -12.79 -3.62 -7.06
N ARG A 394 -13.19 -2.44 -6.56
CA ARG A 394 -14.48 -1.78 -6.83
C ARG A 394 -14.26 -0.35 -7.34
N PRO A 395 -13.70 -0.18 -8.56
CA PRO A 395 -13.56 1.13 -9.19
C PRO A 395 -14.89 1.83 -9.43
N ASP A 396 -15.99 1.09 -9.53
CA ASP A 396 -17.36 1.63 -9.63
C ASP A 396 -17.74 2.48 -8.41
N ILE A 397 -17.44 2.02 -7.19
CA ILE A 397 -17.68 2.77 -5.94
C ILE A 397 -16.76 4.01 -5.87
N TYR A 398 -15.47 3.85 -6.25
CA TYR A 398 -14.54 4.97 -6.33
C TYR A 398 -15.08 6.08 -7.27
N MET A 399 -15.50 5.71 -8.48
CA MET A 399 -16.01 6.68 -9.46
C MET A 399 -17.34 7.31 -9.02
N ALA A 400 -18.19 6.59 -8.30
CA ALA A 400 -19.38 7.18 -7.67
C ALA A 400 -19.02 8.26 -6.65
N ALA A 401 -18.01 8.02 -5.81
CA ALA A 401 -17.49 9.00 -4.86
C ALA A 401 -16.84 10.21 -5.57
N ALA A 402 -16.03 9.96 -6.61
CA ALA A 402 -15.41 11.00 -7.43
C ALA A 402 -16.45 11.92 -8.09
N LYS A 403 -17.49 11.34 -8.71
CA LYS A 403 -18.60 12.09 -9.33
C LYS A 403 -19.34 12.95 -8.30
N ALA A 404 -19.57 12.44 -7.09
CA ALA A 404 -20.16 13.23 -6.01
C ALA A 404 -19.29 14.42 -5.61
N LEU A 405 -17.96 14.23 -5.43
CA LEU A 405 -17.02 15.31 -5.13
C LEU A 405 -16.97 16.38 -6.24
N ILE A 406 -17.05 15.98 -7.51
CA ILE A 406 -17.13 16.91 -8.65
C ILE A 406 -18.42 17.72 -8.57
N ALA A 407 -19.56 17.07 -8.35
CA ALA A 407 -20.86 17.74 -8.22
C ALA A 407 -20.93 18.71 -7.03
N GLU A 408 -20.20 18.40 -5.95
CA GLU A 408 -20.06 19.26 -4.76
C GLU A 408 -19.02 20.39 -4.94
N GLY A 409 -18.34 20.46 -6.10
CA GLY A 409 -17.28 21.44 -6.36
C GLY A 409 -16.01 21.24 -5.54
N LYS A 410 -15.82 20.06 -4.93
CA LYS A 410 -14.65 19.68 -4.11
C LYS A 410 -13.51 19.08 -4.93
N ALA A 411 -13.76 18.71 -6.20
CA ALA A 411 -12.80 18.17 -7.15
C ALA A 411 -13.19 18.52 -8.58
N LYS A 412 -12.29 18.29 -9.55
CA LYS A 412 -12.51 18.51 -10.99
C LYS A 412 -12.56 17.16 -11.70
N ALA A 413 -13.28 17.09 -12.81
CA ALA A 413 -13.33 15.88 -13.64
C ALA A 413 -11.94 15.46 -14.14
N SER A 414 -11.06 16.42 -14.41
CA SER A 414 -9.67 16.18 -14.81
C SER A 414 -8.79 15.53 -13.74
N ASP A 415 -9.24 15.48 -12.49
CA ASP A 415 -8.49 14.92 -11.37
C ASP A 415 -8.63 13.37 -11.31
N PHE A 416 -9.52 12.79 -12.11
CA PHE A 416 -9.85 11.38 -12.09
C PHE A 416 -9.69 10.71 -13.45
N PRO A 417 -9.54 9.37 -13.49
CA PRO A 417 -9.60 8.62 -14.73
C PRO A 417 -10.89 8.92 -15.52
N SER A 418 -10.81 8.87 -16.85
CA SER A 418 -11.99 9.06 -17.70
C SER A 418 -12.99 7.91 -17.54
N ASP A 419 -14.26 8.13 -17.89
CA ASP A 419 -15.30 7.08 -17.88
C ASP A 419 -15.00 5.93 -18.87
N SER A 420 -14.11 6.14 -19.84
CA SER A 420 -13.62 5.09 -20.75
C SER A 420 -12.55 4.19 -20.12
N GLU A 421 -12.08 4.50 -18.91
CA GLU A 421 -11.07 3.70 -18.21
C GLU A 421 -11.62 2.31 -17.89
N THR A 422 -10.89 1.28 -18.34
CA THR A 422 -11.28 -0.12 -18.15
C THR A 422 -10.89 -0.71 -16.80
N GLY A 423 -10.16 0.06 -15.99
CA GLY A 423 -9.48 -0.45 -14.80
C GLY A 423 -8.21 -1.24 -15.10
N ILE A 424 -7.77 -1.23 -16.36
CA ILE A 424 -6.55 -1.91 -16.82
C ILE A 424 -5.54 -0.85 -17.25
N LYS A 425 -4.39 -0.81 -16.56
CA LYS A 425 -3.26 0.05 -16.94
C LYS A 425 -2.65 -0.42 -18.26
N PRO A 426 -2.07 0.47 -19.08
CA PRO A 426 -1.27 0.06 -20.23
C PRO A 426 -0.13 -0.89 -19.81
N PRO A 427 0.33 -1.78 -20.72
CA PRO A 427 1.49 -2.61 -20.46
C PRO A 427 2.71 -1.76 -20.07
N SER A 428 3.48 -2.20 -19.08
CA SER A 428 4.68 -1.52 -18.61
C SER A 428 5.83 -2.50 -18.40
N ALA A 429 7.05 -2.05 -18.70
CA ALA A 429 8.30 -2.74 -18.41
C ALA A 429 9.10 -2.02 -17.30
N ASP A 430 8.47 -1.15 -16.52
CA ASP A 430 9.07 -0.40 -15.41
C ASP A 430 9.31 -1.30 -14.18
N PHE A 431 10.00 -2.41 -14.41
CA PHE A 431 10.41 -3.40 -13.42
C PHE A 431 11.92 -3.56 -13.45
N ILE A 432 12.53 -3.91 -12.32
CA ILE A 432 13.99 -4.06 -12.20
C ILE A 432 14.59 -5.07 -13.19
N ASP A 433 13.83 -6.06 -13.61
CA ASP A 433 14.24 -7.10 -14.58
C ASP A 433 13.85 -6.75 -16.03
N GLY A 434 13.12 -5.67 -16.25
CA GLY A 434 12.64 -5.22 -17.57
C GLY A 434 11.58 -6.12 -18.21
N ILE A 435 11.01 -7.09 -17.46
CA ILE A 435 9.95 -7.95 -17.98
C ILE A 435 8.66 -7.16 -18.07
N SER A 436 8.12 -7.04 -19.30
CA SER A 436 6.88 -6.30 -19.53
C SER A 436 5.67 -7.03 -18.96
N PHE A 437 4.89 -6.33 -18.13
CA PHE A 437 3.62 -6.79 -17.59
C PHE A 437 2.46 -6.22 -18.40
N ASP A 438 1.62 -7.11 -18.93
CA ASP A 438 0.35 -6.82 -19.58
C ASP A 438 -0.74 -7.56 -18.79
N ALA A 439 -1.59 -6.84 -18.08
CA ALA A 439 -2.64 -7.43 -17.24
C ALA A 439 -3.70 -8.21 -18.04
N THR A 440 -3.77 -8.01 -19.36
CA THR A 440 -4.65 -8.80 -20.25
C THR A 440 -4.07 -10.15 -20.63
N LYS A 441 -2.77 -10.39 -20.35
CA LYS A 441 -2.02 -11.59 -20.70
C LYS A 441 -1.18 -12.12 -19.53
N PRO A 442 -1.78 -12.37 -18.34
CA PRO A 442 -1.06 -12.74 -17.13
C PRO A 442 -0.24 -14.05 -17.29
N ASN A 443 -0.72 -15.02 -18.04
CA ASN A 443 0.05 -16.25 -18.29
C ASN A 443 1.28 -16.02 -19.18
N ALA A 444 1.18 -15.14 -20.20
CA ALA A 444 2.33 -14.76 -21.00
C ALA A 444 3.41 -14.07 -20.16
N TYR A 445 3.00 -13.19 -19.23
CA TYR A 445 3.90 -12.57 -18.27
C TYR A 445 4.60 -13.60 -17.37
N LEU A 446 3.83 -14.53 -16.78
CA LEU A 446 4.36 -15.60 -15.94
C LEU A 446 5.40 -16.47 -16.66
N ASN A 447 5.23 -16.73 -17.95
CA ASN A 447 6.14 -17.55 -18.74
C ASN A 447 7.53 -16.92 -18.99
N ASN A 448 7.69 -15.61 -18.75
CA ASN A 448 8.98 -14.93 -18.91
C ASN A 448 9.92 -15.14 -17.71
N PHE A 449 9.43 -15.59 -16.56
CA PHE A 449 10.26 -15.75 -15.38
C PHE A 449 11.15 -16.99 -15.45
N LYS A 450 12.44 -16.81 -15.12
CA LYS A 450 13.41 -17.91 -15.00
C LYS A 450 13.31 -18.61 -13.64
N ILE A 451 13.02 -17.85 -12.58
CA ILE A 451 12.88 -18.31 -11.20
C ILE A 451 11.43 -18.11 -10.75
N GLY A 452 10.90 -19.09 -10.06
CA GLY A 452 9.49 -19.19 -9.74
C GLY A 452 8.79 -20.14 -10.70
N LEU A 453 7.55 -20.53 -10.38
CA LEU A 453 6.74 -21.55 -11.06
C LEU A 453 7.41 -22.93 -11.07
N LYS A 454 6.80 -23.89 -10.41
CA LYS A 454 7.20 -25.30 -10.54
C LYS A 454 6.97 -25.77 -11.98
N ASP A 455 5.84 -25.35 -12.56
CA ASP A 455 5.43 -25.70 -13.92
C ASP A 455 5.12 -24.43 -14.69
N LYS A 456 5.70 -24.28 -15.86
CA LYS A 456 5.41 -23.16 -16.75
C LYS A 456 3.96 -23.27 -17.22
N GLN A 457 3.30 -22.13 -17.25
CA GLN A 457 1.95 -22.04 -17.82
C GLN A 457 2.04 -22.21 -19.33
N VAL A 458 1.37 -23.23 -19.86
CA VAL A 458 1.22 -23.38 -21.30
C VAL A 458 -0.16 -22.88 -21.70
N VAL A 459 -0.20 -21.80 -22.49
CA VAL A 459 -1.45 -21.25 -23.03
C VAL A 459 -1.54 -21.58 -24.51
N LYS A 460 -2.50 -22.39 -24.90
CA LYS A 460 -2.84 -22.65 -26.30
C LYS A 460 -4.26 -22.14 -26.57
N GLY A 461 -4.40 -21.22 -27.55
CA GLY A 461 -5.71 -20.69 -27.93
C GLY A 461 -6.49 -20.02 -26.80
N GLY A 462 -5.78 -19.32 -25.86
CA GLY A 462 -6.40 -18.65 -24.71
C GLY A 462 -6.83 -19.58 -23.56
N LYS A 463 -6.55 -20.89 -23.66
CA LYS A 463 -6.81 -21.87 -22.58
C LYS A 463 -5.49 -22.38 -22.02
N VAL A 464 -5.46 -22.55 -20.71
CA VAL A 464 -4.32 -23.20 -20.04
C VAL A 464 -4.35 -24.68 -20.38
N VAL A 465 -3.23 -25.19 -20.90
CA VAL A 465 -3.06 -26.59 -21.26
C VAL A 465 -1.78 -27.07 -20.56
N GLY A 466 -1.90 -27.97 -19.62
CA GLY A 466 -0.72 -28.55 -18.99
C GLY A 466 -1.02 -29.29 -17.75
#